data_a48d476df6dcedc68f54107f98c8c7b9
#
_entry.id   a48d476df6dcedc68f54107f98c8c7b9
#
_cell.length_a   1.000
_cell.length_b   1.000
_cell.length_c   1.000
_cell.angle_alpha   90.00
_cell.angle_beta   90.00
_cell.angle_gamma   90.00
#
_symmetry.space_group_name_H-M   'P 1'
#
loop_
_entity.id
_entity.type
_entity.pdbx_description
1 polymer ?
#
loop_
_entity_poly.entity_id
_entity_poly.type
_entity_poly.pdbx_seq_one_letter_code
_entity_poly.pdbx_strand_id
1 'polypeptide(L)'
;VELAIVIAVLSIFSAVAIPAFNCVRRRAISTAAQETIRQIKEECETNYIYGIDKFTSSNPDKYQISASGSNSCSGGTVTLTPEDTKLYPTYLYNFADSQLSYNFKGQTGTSFVACNKLICGDGGSQKINLDQDFIVRDTYVERDCSAYVLVEGPSWEEAEANAKVLGGNLVTVNDGDENKFIEKLSSENELGFLWIGLKLNNDSGNWEWANKEDFSGSSFDNFSRSIGQGFGGGSENYGAIVTKFNPHYEKWNYISGGWHDSNNLNAIVKDAKGIVEIPICN
;
A
#
# COMPACT_ATOMS: atom_id res chain seq x y z
N VAL A 1 41.34 24.03 -16.99
CA VAL A 1 40.92 23.56 -15.63
C VAL A 1 39.39 23.52 -15.56
N GLU A 2 38.68 24.56 -15.99
CA GLU A 2 37.22 24.67 -15.89
C GLU A 2 36.47 23.56 -16.70
N LEU A 3 36.93 23.25 -17.90
CA LEU A 3 36.31 22.20 -18.73
C LEU A 3 36.43 20.81 -18.10
N ALA A 4 37.56 20.52 -17.46
CA ALA A 4 37.78 19.24 -16.80
C ALA A 4 36.84 19.05 -15.57
N ILE A 5 36.56 20.13 -14.84
CA ILE A 5 35.65 20.13 -13.70
C ILE A 5 34.20 19.87 -14.19
N VAL A 6 33.78 20.52 -15.27
CA VAL A 6 32.46 20.34 -15.84
C VAL A 6 32.26 18.90 -16.33
N ILE A 7 33.25 18.32 -17.00
CA ILE A 7 33.19 16.91 -17.46
C ILE A 7 33.14 15.96 -16.26
N ALA A 8 33.92 16.20 -15.21
CA ALA A 8 33.88 15.38 -14.00
C ALA A 8 32.52 15.44 -13.29
N VAL A 9 31.93 16.62 -13.15
CA VAL A 9 30.60 16.79 -12.55
C VAL A 9 29.52 16.11 -13.41
N LEU A 10 29.53 16.29 -14.74
CA LEU A 10 28.60 15.63 -15.64
C LEU A 10 28.74 14.11 -15.60
N SER A 11 29.95 13.57 -15.46
CA SER A 11 30.18 12.13 -15.36
C SER A 11 29.63 11.55 -14.06
N ILE A 12 29.71 12.27 -12.94
CA ILE A 12 29.12 11.86 -11.66
C ILE A 12 27.59 11.86 -11.74
N PHE A 13 26.98 12.92 -12.29
CA PHE A 13 25.53 12.97 -12.49
C PHE A 13 25.04 11.86 -13.43
N SER A 14 25.78 11.57 -14.50
CA SER A 14 25.42 10.49 -15.42
C SER A 14 25.48 9.11 -14.75
N ALA A 15 26.48 8.88 -13.91
CA ALA A 15 26.66 7.60 -13.21
C ALA A 15 25.52 7.30 -12.22
N VAL A 16 24.93 8.33 -11.62
CA VAL A 16 23.81 8.17 -10.65
C VAL A 16 22.45 8.27 -11.32
N ALA A 17 22.26 9.22 -12.24
CA ALA A 17 20.96 9.49 -12.85
C ALA A 17 20.48 8.38 -13.79
N ILE A 18 21.37 7.76 -14.56
CA ILE A 18 20.99 6.73 -15.55
C ILE A 18 20.46 5.45 -14.86
N PRO A 19 21.13 4.89 -13.82
CA PRO A 19 20.60 3.74 -13.10
C PRO A 19 19.26 4.02 -12.43
N ALA A 20 19.12 5.19 -11.79
CA ALA A 20 17.87 5.60 -11.16
C ALA A 20 16.72 5.73 -12.18
N PHE A 21 16.97 6.36 -13.33
CA PHE A 21 15.98 6.48 -14.40
C PHE A 21 15.56 5.11 -14.95
N ASN A 22 16.50 4.20 -15.15
CA ASN A 22 16.19 2.85 -15.61
C ASN A 22 15.35 2.08 -14.60
N CYS A 23 15.60 2.27 -13.30
CA CYS A 23 14.80 1.65 -12.25
C CYS A 23 13.36 2.21 -12.25
N VAL A 24 13.19 3.52 -12.30
CA VAL A 24 11.85 4.16 -12.39
C VAL A 24 11.09 3.68 -13.63
N ARG A 25 11.75 3.61 -14.79
CA ARG A 25 11.13 3.09 -16.01
C ARG A 25 10.70 1.63 -15.88
N ARG A 26 11.55 0.78 -15.30
CA ARG A 26 11.23 -0.64 -15.06
C ARG A 26 10.02 -0.77 -14.13
N ARG A 27 9.98 0.02 -13.07
CA ARG A 27 8.86 0.07 -12.14
C ARG A 27 7.56 0.47 -12.86
N ALA A 28 7.58 1.54 -13.65
CA ALA A 28 6.41 1.99 -14.40
C ALA A 28 5.87 0.90 -15.35
N ILE A 29 6.75 0.17 -16.04
CA ILE A 29 6.36 -0.94 -16.93
C ILE A 29 5.75 -2.10 -16.12
N SER A 30 6.31 -2.44 -14.97
CA SER A 30 5.78 -3.49 -14.09
C SER A 30 4.43 -3.10 -13.49
N THR A 31 4.26 -1.85 -13.08
CA THR A 31 2.98 -1.32 -12.60
C THR A 31 1.91 -1.34 -13.71
N ALA A 32 2.27 -0.98 -14.94
CA ALA A 32 1.34 -1.07 -16.07
C ALA A 32 0.89 -2.52 -16.34
N ALA A 33 1.75 -3.50 -16.15
CA ALA A 33 1.39 -4.91 -16.28
C ALA A 33 0.41 -5.36 -15.16
N GLN A 34 0.63 -4.95 -13.93
CA GLN A 34 -0.29 -5.22 -12.82
C GLN A 34 -1.65 -4.56 -13.05
N GLU A 35 -1.64 -3.31 -13.49
CA GLU A 35 -2.86 -2.59 -13.85
C GLU A 35 -3.65 -3.28 -14.97
N THR A 36 -2.96 -3.86 -15.95
CA THR A 36 -3.62 -4.67 -16.99
C THR A 36 -4.33 -5.90 -16.40
N ILE A 37 -3.74 -6.56 -15.41
CA ILE A 37 -4.42 -7.68 -14.72
C ILE A 37 -5.66 -7.18 -13.99
N ARG A 38 -5.58 -6.04 -13.31
CA ARG A 38 -6.72 -5.44 -12.62
C ARG A 38 -7.85 -5.12 -13.62
N GLN A 39 -7.54 -4.55 -14.76
CA GLN A 39 -8.50 -4.29 -15.83
C GLN A 39 -9.13 -5.58 -16.38
N ILE A 40 -8.35 -6.64 -16.58
CA ILE A 40 -8.86 -7.95 -16.99
C ILE A 40 -9.85 -8.48 -15.96
N LYS A 41 -9.53 -8.39 -14.66
CA LYS A 41 -10.42 -8.79 -13.58
C LYS A 41 -11.74 -8.02 -13.64
N GLU A 42 -11.71 -6.71 -13.69
CA GLU A 42 -12.89 -5.84 -13.76
C GLU A 42 -13.73 -6.09 -15.02
N GLU A 43 -13.07 -6.29 -16.17
CA GLU A 43 -13.74 -6.66 -17.41
C GLU A 43 -14.45 -8.01 -17.27
N CYS A 44 -13.81 -8.99 -16.67
CA CYS A 44 -14.40 -10.31 -16.43
C CYS A 44 -15.58 -10.26 -15.46
N GLU A 45 -15.50 -9.50 -14.37
CA GLU A 45 -16.59 -9.29 -13.42
C GLU A 45 -17.80 -8.62 -14.11
N THR A 46 -17.54 -7.62 -14.95
CA THR A 46 -18.59 -6.96 -15.73
C THR A 46 -19.20 -7.91 -16.77
N ASN A 47 -18.38 -8.62 -17.50
CA ASN A 47 -18.81 -9.52 -18.57
C ASN A 47 -19.62 -10.71 -18.02
N TYR A 48 -19.31 -11.18 -16.82
CA TYR A 48 -20.06 -12.23 -16.14
C TYR A 48 -21.54 -11.88 -15.99
N ILE A 49 -21.88 -10.62 -15.69
CA ILE A 49 -23.24 -10.12 -15.56
C ILE A 49 -24.03 -10.26 -16.88
N TYR A 50 -23.33 -10.15 -18.01
CA TYR A 50 -23.91 -10.26 -19.35
C TYR A 50 -23.77 -11.66 -19.96
N GLY A 51 -23.28 -12.65 -19.20
CA GLY A 51 -23.07 -14.02 -19.70
C GLY A 51 -21.94 -14.14 -20.73
N ILE A 52 -21.00 -13.20 -20.75
CA ILE A 52 -19.84 -13.19 -21.64
C ILE A 52 -18.64 -13.75 -20.89
N ASP A 53 -18.10 -14.88 -21.34
CA ASP A 53 -16.93 -15.53 -20.72
C ASP A 53 -15.63 -15.19 -21.48
N LYS A 54 -15.36 -13.91 -21.71
CA LYS A 54 -14.13 -13.47 -22.39
C LYS A 54 -13.75 -12.07 -22.00
N PHE A 55 -12.43 -11.80 -21.97
CA PHE A 55 -11.87 -10.46 -21.89
C PHE A 55 -11.13 -10.09 -23.19
N THR A 56 -10.94 -8.78 -23.42
CA THR A 56 -10.39 -8.20 -24.66
C THR A 56 -9.14 -7.37 -24.45
N SER A 57 -8.63 -7.30 -23.23
CA SER A 57 -7.44 -6.49 -22.87
C SER A 57 -6.25 -6.78 -23.77
N SER A 58 -5.53 -5.72 -24.14
CA SER A 58 -4.34 -5.79 -25.00
C SER A 58 -3.05 -5.93 -24.17
N ASN A 59 -2.00 -6.43 -24.82
CA ASN A 59 -0.69 -6.56 -24.20
C ASN A 59 -0.16 -5.21 -23.73
N PRO A 60 0.25 -5.06 -22.47
CA PRO A 60 0.95 -3.87 -22.02
C PRO A 60 2.39 -3.83 -22.57
N ASP A 61 3.02 -2.66 -22.49
CA ASP A 61 4.41 -2.51 -22.95
C ASP A 61 5.33 -3.55 -22.29
N LYS A 62 6.17 -4.20 -23.11
CA LYS A 62 7.12 -5.24 -22.69
C LYS A 62 6.52 -6.53 -22.13
N TYR A 63 5.22 -6.76 -22.26
CA TYR A 63 4.57 -7.97 -21.78
C TYR A 63 3.66 -8.60 -22.84
N GLN A 64 3.48 -9.89 -22.74
CA GLN A 64 2.52 -10.67 -23.51
C GLN A 64 1.53 -11.33 -22.58
N ILE A 65 0.25 -11.20 -22.88
CA ILE A 65 -0.84 -11.85 -22.17
C ILE A 65 -1.02 -13.25 -22.76
N SER A 66 -1.05 -14.25 -21.87
CA SER A 66 -1.52 -15.59 -22.18
C SER A 66 -2.56 -16.01 -21.16
N ALA A 67 -3.67 -16.58 -21.62
CA ALA A 67 -4.72 -17.04 -20.73
C ALA A 67 -5.13 -18.47 -21.07
N SER A 68 -5.54 -19.22 -20.08
CA SER A 68 -6.19 -20.51 -20.31
C SER A 68 -7.56 -20.30 -20.99
N GLY A 69 -7.91 -21.15 -21.92
CA GLY A 69 -9.23 -21.13 -22.53
C GLY A 69 -9.55 -19.94 -23.45
N SER A 70 -8.62 -19.44 -24.24
CA SER A 70 -8.84 -18.35 -25.21
C SER A 70 -9.43 -17.08 -24.57
N ASN A 71 -8.77 -16.55 -23.55
CA ASN A 71 -9.19 -15.38 -22.78
C ASN A 71 -10.48 -15.58 -21.97
N SER A 72 -10.73 -16.80 -21.49
CA SER A 72 -11.89 -17.11 -20.63
C SER A 72 -11.78 -16.44 -19.26
N CYS A 73 -12.90 -15.94 -18.77
CA CYS A 73 -13.07 -15.36 -17.43
C CYS A 73 -13.55 -16.40 -16.39
N SER A 74 -14.12 -17.55 -16.83
CA SER A 74 -14.82 -18.50 -15.95
C SER A 74 -13.92 -19.48 -15.23
N GLY A 75 -12.63 -19.38 -15.38
CA GLY A 75 -11.68 -20.23 -14.68
C GLY A 75 -10.33 -20.30 -15.35
N GLY A 76 -9.35 -20.75 -14.59
CA GLY A 76 -7.99 -20.84 -15.07
C GLY A 76 -7.14 -19.64 -14.67
N THR A 77 -6.10 -19.38 -15.45
CA THR A 77 -5.11 -18.37 -15.12
C THR A 77 -4.85 -17.40 -16.29
N VAL A 78 -4.59 -16.16 -15.95
CA VAL A 78 -3.99 -15.16 -16.86
C VAL A 78 -2.53 -14.98 -16.47
N THR A 79 -1.65 -15.11 -17.44
CA THR A 79 -0.21 -14.91 -17.24
C THR A 79 0.26 -13.75 -18.12
N LEU A 80 0.93 -12.78 -17.51
CA LEU A 80 1.67 -11.73 -18.18
C LEU A 80 3.14 -12.10 -18.17
N THR A 81 3.65 -12.52 -19.33
CA THR A 81 5.05 -12.91 -19.50
C THR A 81 5.83 -11.73 -20.08
N PRO A 82 6.89 -11.26 -19.42
CA PRO A 82 7.71 -10.17 -19.94
C PRO A 82 8.61 -10.63 -21.09
N GLU A 83 8.96 -9.69 -21.97
CA GLU A 83 9.96 -9.91 -23.04
C GLU A 83 11.34 -10.26 -22.44
N ASP A 84 11.68 -9.72 -21.27
CA ASP A 84 12.94 -9.99 -20.57
C ASP A 84 12.67 -10.32 -19.09
N THR A 85 12.71 -11.60 -18.77
CA THR A 85 12.52 -12.14 -17.40
C THR A 85 13.62 -11.77 -16.41
N LYS A 86 14.76 -11.22 -16.88
CA LYS A 86 15.81 -10.69 -16.01
C LYS A 86 15.55 -9.27 -15.56
N LEU A 87 14.75 -8.53 -16.33
CA LEU A 87 14.41 -7.14 -16.05
C LEU A 87 13.03 -6.98 -15.42
N TYR A 88 12.10 -7.87 -15.72
CA TYR A 88 10.70 -7.75 -15.33
C TYR A 88 10.15 -9.07 -14.79
N PRO A 89 9.23 -9.01 -13.80
CA PRO A 89 8.56 -10.18 -13.26
C PRO A 89 7.53 -10.76 -14.25
N THR A 90 7.30 -12.07 -14.16
CA THR A 90 6.13 -12.71 -14.74
C THR A 90 5.00 -12.65 -13.72
N TYR A 91 3.85 -12.11 -14.09
CA TYR A 91 2.66 -12.07 -13.26
C TYR A 91 1.69 -13.19 -13.65
N LEU A 92 1.03 -13.76 -12.65
CA LEU A 92 0.03 -14.80 -12.83
C LEU A 92 -1.17 -14.49 -11.94
N TYR A 93 -2.34 -14.33 -12.56
CA TYR A 93 -3.61 -14.17 -11.86
C TYR A 93 -4.44 -15.43 -12.04
N ASN A 94 -4.97 -15.95 -10.94
CA ASN A 94 -5.84 -17.13 -10.93
C ASN A 94 -7.28 -16.70 -10.59
N PHE A 95 -8.21 -16.94 -11.49
CA PHE A 95 -9.60 -16.56 -11.30
C PHE A 95 -10.31 -17.41 -10.22
N ALA A 96 -9.85 -18.65 -9.97
CA ALA A 96 -10.51 -19.54 -9.02
C ALA A 96 -10.35 -19.09 -7.56
N ASP A 97 -9.22 -18.50 -7.23
CA ASP A 97 -8.89 -18.02 -5.87
C ASP A 97 -8.67 -16.51 -5.79
N SER A 98 -8.86 -15.81 -6.91
CA SER A 98 -8.64 -14.35 -7.05
C SER A 98 -7.24 -13.90 -6.62
N GLN A 99 -6.24 -14.79 -6.75
CA GLN A 99 -4.87 -14.53 -6.32
C GLN A 99 -4.00 -14.04 -7.46
N LEU A 100 -3.31 -12.93 -7.22
CA LEU A 100 -2.19 -12.46 -8.04
C LEU A 100 -0.88 -13.00 -7.44
N SER A 101 -0.10 -13.65 -8.25
CA SER A 101 1.24 -14.09 -7.90
C SER A 101 2.25 -13.64 -8.95
N TYR A 102 3.52 -13.59 -8.59
CA TYR A 102 4.56 -13.28 -9.56
C TYR A 102 5.80 -14.14 -9.36
N ASN A 103 6.58 -14.27 -10.42
CA ASN A 103 7.87 -14.95 -10.41
C ASN A 103 8.92 -14.00 -10.99
N PHE A 104 9.94 -13.69 -10.19
CA PHE A 104 11.00 -12.80 -10.59
C PHE A 104 12.33 -13.19 -9.94
N LYS A 105 13.35 -13.43 -10.74
CA LYS A 105 14.72 -13.68 -10.24
C LYS A 105 15.59 -12.43 -10.31
N GLY A 106 15.24 -11.50 -11.20
CA GLY A 106 15.97 -10.25 -11.40
C GLY A 106 17.40 -10.39 -11.87
N GLN A 107 18.03 -9.25 -12.14
CA GLN A 107 19.47 -9.16 -12.40
C GLN A 107 20.26 -9.00 -11.11
N THR A 108 21.48 -9.53 -11.08
CA THR A 108 22.42 -9.34 -9.98
C THR A 108 23.23 -8.04 -10.14
N GLY A 109 23.67 -7.46 -9.04
CA GLY A 109 24.40 -6.21 -8.99
C GLY A 109 23.70 -5.18 -8.09
N THR A 110 24.45 -4.35 -7.36
CA THR A 110 23.93 -3.49 -6.29
C THR A 110 22.78 -2.58 -6.73
N SER A 111 22.90 -1.94 -7.90
CA SER A 111 21.82 -1.06 -8.43
C SER A 111 20.60 -1.85 -8.89
N PHE A 112 20.81 -3.04 -9.46
CA PHE A 112 19.73 -3.91 -9.91
C PHE A 112 19.02 -4.58 -8.74
N VAL A 113 19.72 -4.96 -7.69
CA VAL A 113 19.12 -5.53 -6.48
C VAL A 113 18.18 -4.53 -5.84
N ALA A 114 18.60 -3.29 -5.66
CA ALA A 114 17.72 -2.24 -5.12
C ALA A 114 16.51 -1.98 -6.01
N CYS A 115 16.67 -1.94 -7.34
CA CYS A 115 15.57 -1.77 -8.27
C CYS A 115 14.62 -2.97 -8.28
N ASN A 116 15.17 -4.19 -8.24
CA ASN A 116 14.37 -5.41 -8.16
C ASN A 116 13.54 -5.44 -6.89
N LYS A 117 14.12 -5.02 -5.77
CA LYS A 117 13.42 -4.88 -4.49
C LYS A 117 12.24 -3.90 -4.58
N LEU A 118 12.41 -2.80 -5.32
CA LEU A 118 11.34 -1.82 -5.57
C LEU A 118 10.25 -2.33 -6.53
N ILE A 119 10.55 -3.32 -7.38
CA ILE A 119 9.61 -3.88 -8.36
C ILE A 119 8.82 -5.06 -7.79
N CYS A 120 9.51 -5.97 -7.09
CA CYS A 120 8.96 -7.26 -6.66
C CYS A 120 9.48 -7.74 -5.30
N GLY A 121 10.28 -6.95 -4.61
CA GLY A 121 10.93 -7.39 -3.38
C GLY A 121 12.02 -8.45 -3.62
N ASP A 122 12.44 -9.13 -2.57
CA ASP A 122 13.53 -10.13 -2.58
C ASP A 122 13.09 -11.54 -3.06
N GLY A 123 12.01 -11.60 -3.85
CA GLY A 123 11.63 -12.85 -4.57
C GLY A 123 10.70 -13.79 -3.80
N GLY A 124 9.94 -13.27 -2.88
CA GLY A 124 8.85 -14.00 -2.25
C GLY A 124 7.52 -13.29 -2.49
N SER A 125 6.60 -13.91 -3.21
CA SER A 125 5.21 -13.49 -3.17
C SER A 125 4.73 -13.68 -1.74
N GLN A 126 4.59 -12.59 -1.00
CA GLN A 126 3.84 -12.68 0.25
C GLN A 126 2.38 -12.90 -0.16
N LYS A 127 1.91 -14.14 -0.03
CA LYS A 127 0.49 -14.43 -0.20
C LYS A 127 -0.26 -13.73 0.92
N ILE A 128 -0.82 -12.58 0.61
CA ILE A 128 -1.76 -11.94 1.53
C ILE A 128 -3.04 -12.77 1.47
N ASN A 129 -3.38 -13.42 2.58
CA ASN A 129 -4.63 -14.13 2.66
C ASN A 129 -5.76 -13.13 2.95
N LEU A 130 -6.42 -12.69 1.89
CA LEU A 130 -7.55 -11.77 1.97
C LEU A 130 -8.88 -12.46 2.35
N ASP A 131 -8.90 -13.77 2.50
CA ASP A 131 -10.07 -14.53 2.93
C ASP A 131 -10.12 -14.65 4.45
N GLN A 132 -10.12 -13.52 5.12
CA GLN A 132 -10.21 -13.41 6.58
C GLN A 132 -11.47 -12.61 6.94
N ASP A 133 -12.22 -13.09 7.93
CA ASP A 133 -13.48 -12.48 8.36
C ASP A 133 -13.32 -11.04 8.91
N PHE A 134 -12.12 -10.70 9.35
CA PHE A 134 -11.81 -9.36 9.87
C PHE A 134 -11.40 -8.35 8.78
N ILE A 135 -11.33 -8.74 7.51
CA ILE A 135 -11.05 -7.83 6.40
C ILE A 135 -12.34 -7.13 5.97
N VAL A 136 -12.27 -5.81 5.87
CA VAL A 136 -13.34 -5.04 5.24
C VAL A 136 -13.28 -5.30 3.73
N ARG A 137 -14.35 -5.85 3.19
CA ARG A 137 -14.39 -6.30 1.78
C ARG A 137 -14.13 -5.14 0.82
N ASP A 138 -13.50 -5.46 -0.30
CA ASP A 138 -13.24 -4.55 -1.42
C ASP A 138 -12.37 -3.32 -1.07
N THR A 139 -11.56 -3.42 -0.01
CA THR A 139 -10.69 -2.32 0.43
C THR A 139 -9.21 -2.53 0.14
N TYR A 140 -8.85 -3.64 -0.50
CA TYR A 140 -7.46 -3.92 -0.88
C TYR A 140 -7.00 -3.01 -2.01
N VAL A 141 -5.93 -2.26 -1.78
CA VAL A 141 -5.32 -1.36 -2.77
C VAL A 141 -3.80 -1.47 -2.69
N GLU A 142 -3.14 -1.59 -3.82
CA GLU A 142 -1.69 -1.53 -3.91
C GLU A 142 -1.24 -0.11 -4.27
N ARG A 143 -0.23 0.37 -3.56
CA ARG A 143 0.44 1.63 -3.86
C ARG A 143 1.92 1.48 -3.56
N ASP A 144 2.73 1.77 -4.56
CA ASP A 144 4.18 1.65 -4.46
C ASP A 144 4.64 0.22 -4.11
N CYS A 145 5.34 0.02 -3.00
CA CYS A 145 5.76 -1.30 -2.53
C CYS A 145 4.95 -1.77 -1.33
N SER A 146 3.76 -1.23 -1.14
CA SER A 146 2.86 -1.59 -0.04
C SER A 146 1.47 -1.91 -0.56
N ALA A 147 0.82 -2.88 0.06
CA ALA A 147 -0.60 -3.10 -0.08
C ALA A 147 -1.30 -2.54 1.16
N TYR A 148 -2.44 -1.91 0.94
CA TYR A 148 -3.26 -1.32 1.99
C TYR A 148 -4.60 -2.03 2.01
N VAL A 149 -5.07 -2.33 3.21
CA VAL A 149 -6.37 -2.96 3.41
C VAL A 149 -6.98 -2.50 4.74
N LEU A 150 -8.29 -2.36 4.76
CA LEU A 150 -9.00 -2.05 6.00
C LEU A 150 -9.35 -3.33 6.75
N VAL A 151 -9.14 -3.31 8.06
CA VAL A 151 -9.45 -4.43 8.95
C VAL A 151 -10.37 -4.00 10.07
N GLU A 152 -11.17 -4.93 10.54
CA GLU A 152 -11.90 -4.76 11.78
C GLU A 152 -10.92 -4.54 12.95
N GLY A 153 -11.32 -3.71 13.89
CA GLY A 153 -10.49 -3.43 15.06
C GLY A 153 -11.17 -2.44 15.98
N PRO A 154 -12.11 -2.91 16.83
CA PRO A 154 -12.75 -2.08 17.84
C PRO A 154 -11.75 -1.50 18.85
N SER A 155 -10.54 -2.07 18.92
CA SER A 155 -9.38 -1.51 19.62
C SER A 155 -8.17 -1.44 18.69
N TRP A 156 -7.20 -0.60 19.06
CA TRP A 156 -5.94 -0.47 18.32
C TRP A 156 -5.18 -1.81 18.32
N GLU A 157 -5.14 -2.50 19.46
CA GLU A 157 -4.44 -3.78 19.59
C GLU A 157 -5.06 -4.88 18.75
N GLU A 158 -6.39 -4.93 18.64
CA GLU A 158 -7.07 -5.88 17.77
C GLU A 158 -6.80 -5.58 16.31
N ALA A 159 -6.86 -4.30 15.90
CA ALA A 159 -6.51 -3.88 14.56
C ALA A 159 -5.06 -4.22 14.19
N GLU A 160 -4.10 -3.99 15.11
CA GLU A 160 -2.69 -4.34 14.90
C GLU A 160 -2.49 -5.87 14.89
N ALA A 161 -3.21 -6.62 15.72
CA ALA A 161 -3.17 -8.08 15.69
C ALA A 161 -3.66 -8.63 14.33
N ASN A 162 -4.75 -8.06 13.79
CA ASN A 162 -5.26 -8.40 12.46
C ASN A 162 -4.26 -8.02 11.36
N ALA A 163 -3.59 -6.87 11.49
CA ALA A 163 -2.52 -6.45 10.58
C ALA A 163 -1.36 -7.46 10.58
N LYS A 164 -0.96 -7.97 11.74
CA LYS A 164 0.08 -9.00 11.85
C LYS A 164 -0.28 -10.31 11.19
N VAL A 165 -1.54 -10.74 11.26
CA VAL A 165 -2.01 -11.95 10.56
C VAL A 165 -1.85 -11.80 9.05
N LEU A 166 -2.01 -10.58 8.52
CA LEU A 166 -1.80 -10.28 7.09
C LEU A 166 -0.32 -10.09 6.71
N GLY A 167 0.58 -10.13 7.69
CA GLY A 167 2.02 -9.94 7.47
C GLY A 167 2.46 -8.47 7.39
N GLY A 168 1.61 -7.56 7.85
CA GLY A 168 1.85 -6.12 7.91
C GLY A 168 1.82 -5.55 9.32
N ASN A 169 1.58 -4.26 9.36
CA ASN A 169 1.30 -3.48 10.56
C ASN A 169 0.17 -2.49 10.26
N LEU A 170 -0.40 -1.89 11.28
CA LEU A 170 -1.14 -0.66 11.07
C LEU A 170 -0.21 0.37 10.40
N VAL A 171 -0.77 1.13 9.46
CA VAL A 171 -0.01 1.99 8.54
C VAL A 171 0.90 2.98 9.25
N THR A 172 2.11 3.11 8.75
CA THR A 172 3.05 4.20 9.08
C THR A 172 2.87 5.30 8.05
N VAL A 173 2.55 6.50 8.48
CA VAL A 173 2.32 7.63 7.57
C VAL A 173 3.57 8.48 7.46
N ASN A 174 4.27 8.39 6.35
CA ASN A 174 5.59 8.95 6.15
C ASN A 174 5.59 10.36 5.53
N ASP A 175 4.54 10.69 4.78
CA ASP A 175 4.41 11.99 4.11
C ASP A 175 2.95 12.42 3.88
N GLY A 176 2.80 13.65 3.37
CA GLY A 176 1.48 14.24 3.11
C GLY A 176 0.72 13.58 1.96
N ASP A 177 1.38 12.96 1.02
CA ASP A 177 0.71 12.29 -0.12
C ASP A 177 0.20 10.91 0.30
N GLU A 178 0.91 10.22 1.18
CA GLU A 178 0.42 9.02 1.83
C GLU A 178 -0.77 9.32 2.75
N ASN A 179 -0.69 10.38 3.54
CA ASN A 179 -1.80 10.82 4.39
C ASN A 179 -3.08 11.11 3.58
N LYS A 180 -2.97 11.81 2.45
CA LYS A 180 -4.10 12.06 1.54
C LYS A 180 -4.66 10.78 0.94
N PHE A 181 -3.78 9.84 0.59
CA PHE A 181 -4.20 8.53 0.09
C PHE A 181 -5.04 7.78 1.13
N ILE A 182 -4.58 7.74 2.39
CA ILE A 182 -5.29 7.12 3.50
C ILE A 182 -6.62 7.82 3.78
N GLU A 183 -6.63 9.15 3.80
CA GLU A 183 -7.87 9.94 3.94
C GLU A 183 -8.87 9.63 2.83
N LYS A 184 -8.41 9.52 1.59
CA LYS A 184 -9.25 9.17 0.45
C LYS A 184 -9.85 7.78 0.63
N LEU A 185 -9.03 6.77 0.93
CA LEU A 185 -9.48 5.38 1.14
C LEU A 185 -10.50 5.31 2.28
N SER A 186 -10.26 6.02 3.37
CA SER A 186 -11.21 6.15 4.48
C SER A 186 -12.53 6.80 4.05
N SER A 187 -12.46 7.87 3.29
CA SER A 187 -13.63 8.64 2.82
C SER A 187 -14.46 7.87 1.79
N GLU A 188 -13.84 7.10 0.92
CA GLU A 188 -14.51 6.24 -0.06
C GLU A 188 -15.28 5.10 0.62
N ASN A 189 -14.87 4.70 1.81
CA ASN A 189 -15.56 3.71 2.64
C ASN A 189 -16.45 4.33 3.73
N GLU A 190 -16.68 5.64 3.70
CA GLU A 190 -17.52 6.39 4.66
C GLU A 190 -17.08 6.23 6.13
N LEU A 191 -15.79 5.99 6.35
CA LEU A 191 -15.22 5.76 7.68
C LEU A 191 -14.79 7.08 8.31
N GLY A 192 -15.32 7.38 9.48
CA GLY A 192 -15.03 8.61 10.21
C GLY A 192 -13.79 8.55 11.10
N PHE A 193 -13.31 7.34 11.39
CA PHE A 193 -12.20 7.11 12.32
C PHE A 193 -11.48 5.80 11.98
N LEU A 194 -10.15 5.89 11.74
CA LEU A 194 -9.32 4.72 11.47
C LEU A 194 -8.08 4.73 12.36
N TRP A 195 -7.77 3.60 12.95
CA TRP A 195 -6.48 3.38 13.60
C TRP A 195 -5.34 3.40 12.59
N ILE A 196 -4.30 4.15 12.91
CA ILE A 196 -2.99 4.14 12.26
C ILE A 196 -1.94 3.52 13.20
N GLY A 197 -0.77 3.19 12.71
CA GLY A 197 0.26 2.47 13.47
C GLY A 197 0.93 3.26 14.60
N LEU A 198 0.41 4.41 14.96
CA LEU A 198 1.00 5.29 15.95
C LEU A 198 0.50 4.96 17.36
N LYS A 199 1.42 4.78 18.29
CA LYS A 199 1.11 4.54 19.73
C LYS A 199 2.11 5.24 20.64
N LEU A 200 1.66 5.57 21.84
CA LEU A 200 2.51 6.09 22.92
C LEU A 200 3.24 4.94 23.61
N ASN A 201 4.55 5.03 23.67
CA ASN A 201 5.36 4.13 24.50
C ASN A 201 5.34 4.64 25.94
N ASN A 202 4.68 3.90 26.83
CA ASN A 202 4.50 4.32 28.20
C ASN A 202 5.81 4.35 29.03
N ASP A 203 6.83 3.61 28.61
CA ASP A 203 8.12 3.57 29.31
C ASP A 203 8.98 4.80 28.99
N SER A 204 8.97 5.22 27.74
CA SER A 204 9.75 6.38 27.28
C SER A 204 8.95 7.68 27.23
N GLY A 205 7.63 7.62 27.23
CA GLY A 205 6.76 8.77 27.00
C GLY A 205 6.76 9.31 25.58
N ASN A 206 7.35 8.59 24.62
CA ASN A 206 7.45 8.98 23.23
C ASN A 206 6.44 8.22 22.35
N TRP A 207 5.98 8.88 21.29
CA TRP A 207 5.22 8.22 20.26
C TRP A 207 6.14 7.34 19.40
N GLU A 208 5.66 6.18 18.99
CA GLU A 208 6.37 5.24 18.11
C GLU A 208 5.41 4.61 17.09
N TRP A 209 5.94 4.24 15.91
CA TRP A 209 5.20 3.48 14.92
C TRP A 209 5.18 1.97 15.25
N ALA A 210 4.10 1.28 14.89
CA ALA A 210 3.93 -0.16 15.10
C ALA A 210 5.01 -1.01 14.40
N ASN A 211 5.50 -0.54 13.25
CA ASN A 211 6.60 -1.16 12.50
C ASN A 211 7.99 -0.82 13.07
N LYS A 212 8.04 -0.04 14.16
CA LYS A 212 9.26 0.42 14.85
C LYS A 212 10.10 1.43 14.05
N GLU A 213 9.55 2.05 13.04
CA GLU A 213 10.17 3.23 12.46
C GLU A 213 10.16 4.39 13.46
N ASP A 214 11.20 5.22 13.38
CA ASP A 214 11.34 6.32 14.32
C ASP A 214 10.37 7.47 14.01
N PHE A 215 9.48 7.78 14.94
CA PHE A 215 8.59 8.93 14.83
C PHE A 215 9.30 10.25 15.12
N SER A 216 10.30 10.24 16.01
CA SER A 216 11.01 11.48 16.43
C SER A 216 11.85 12.08 15.32
N GLY A 217 12.31 11.30 14.34
CA GLY A 217 13.01 11.72 13.14
C GLY A 217 12.13 11.95 11.94
N SER A 218 10.84 11.63 12.02
CA SER A 218 9.87 11.81 10.95
C SER A 218 9.67 13.28 10.63
N SER A 219 9.79 13.62 9.37
CA SER A 219 9.51 14.97 8.88
C SER A 219 8.02 15.27 8.79
N PHE A 220 7.16 14.27 8.93
CA PHE A 220 5.72 14.41 8.76
C PHE A 220 4.96 14.17 10.05
N ASP A 221 4.21 15.21 10.47
CA ASP A 221 3.33 15.23 11.63
C ASP A 221 2.03 15.92 11.21
N ASN A 222 0.94 15.20 11.31
CA ASN A 222 -0.39 15.71 10.94
C ASN A 222 -1.38 15.65 12.11
N PHE A 223 -0.89 15.68 13.34
CA PHE A 223 -1.78 15.81 14.49
C PHE A 223 -2.60 17.09 14.40
N SER A 224 -3.91 16.92 14.46
CA SER A 224 -4.86 18.02 14.50
C SER A 224 -4.74 18.75 15.84
N ARG A 225 -3.97 19.83 15.85
CA ARG A 225 -3.74 20.68 17.03
C ARG A 225 -4.92 21.60 17.29
N SER A 226 -6.14 21.11 17.21
CA SER A 226 -7.30 21.92 17.54
C SER A 226 -7.43 22.10 19.04
N ILE A 227 -7.08 23.31 19.49
CA ILE A 227 -7.49 23.92 20.75
C ILE A 227 -7.14 23.11 22.01
N GLY A 228 -5.87 23.18 22.42
CA GLY A 228 -5.47 22.91 23.80
C GLY A 228 -5.36 21.45 24.23
N GLN A 229 -5.48 20.54 23.34
CA GLN A 229 -5.17 19.14 23.54
C GLN A 229 -3.68 18.94 23.23
N GLY A 230 -2.86 18.91 24.27
CA GLY A 230 -1.46 18.50 24.12
C GLY A 230 -1.40 17.01 23.90
N PHE A 231 -0.38 16.54 23.20
CA PHE A 231 0.00 15.15 23.12
C PHE A 231 -0.05 14.48 24.52
N GLY A 232 -0.85 13.43 24.66
CA GLY A 232 -0.78 12.56 25.84
C GLY A 232 -1.30 13.16 27.13
N GLY A 233 -2.48 13.74 27.11
CA GLY A 233 -3.22 14.10 28.33
C GLY A 233 -4.04 12.92 28.85
N GLY A 234 -3.48 12.02 29.65
CA GLY A 234 -4.26 11.02 30.35
C GLY A 234 -4.10 9.59 29.83
N SER A 235 -5.13 8.99 29.25
CA SER A 235 -5.17 7.58 28.84
C SER A 235 -5.26 7.39 27.31
N GLU A 236 -5.00 8.42 26.51
CA GLU A 236 -5.11 8.39 25.06
C GLU A 236 -3.75 8.08 24.44
N ASN A 237 -3.53 6.80 24.16
CA ASN A 237 -2.24 6.25 23.83
C ASN A 237 -2.10 5.77 22.38
N TYR A 238 -3.14 5.95 21.54
CA TYR A 238 -3.17 5.42 20.19
C TYR A 238 -3.55 6.50 19.19
N GLY A 239 -2.88 6.49 18.04
CA GLY A 239 -3.14 7.43 16.95
C GLY A 239 -4.20 6.91 15.99
N ALA A 240 -5.05 7.83 15.53
CA ALA A 240 -6.04 7.57 14.51
C ALA A 240 -6.15 8.72 13.52
N ILE A 241 -6.50 8.44 12.28
CA ILE A 241 -6.90 9.45 11.31
C ILE A 241 -8.41 9.70 11.39
N VAL A 242 -8.80 10.94 11.31
CA VAL A 242 -10.21 11.37 11.38
C VAL A 242 -10.64 11.94 10.04
N THR A 243 -11.85 11.63 9.61
CA THR A 243 -12.45 12.18 8.39
C THR A 243 -13.75 12.88 8.66
N LYS A 244 -14.29 13.55 7.63
CA LYS A 244 -15.60 14.24 7.67
C LYS A 244 -16.78 13.32 8.03
N PHE A 245 -16.63 12.01 7.92
CA PHE A 245 -17.66 11.03 8.28
C PHE A 245 -17.70 10.75 9.79
N ASN A 246 -16.76 11.30 10.57
CA ASN A 246 -16.82 11.19 12.02
C ASN A 246 -18.04 11.94 12.56
N PRO A 247 -18.91 11.31 13.37
CA PRO A 247 -20.13 11.95 13.89
C PRO A 247 -19.89 13.18 14.77
N HIS A 248 -18.66 13.35 15.25
CA HIS A 248 -18.25 14.50 16.04
C HIS A 248 -17.38 15.49 15.28
N TYR A 249 -17.21 15.29 13.97
CA TYR A 249 -16.34 16.07 13.11
C TYR A 249 -16.54 17.58 13.26
N GLU A 250 -17.76 18.06 13.09
CA GLU A 250 -18.10 19.49 13.24
C GLU A 250 -18.04 19.94 14.69
N LYS A 251 -18.54 19.12 15.62
CA LYS A 251 -18.61 19.48 17.05
C LYS A 251 -17.23 19.75 17.65
N TRP A 252 -16.21 19.00 17.23
CA TRP A 252 -14.85 19.12 17.74
C TRP A 252 -13.91 19.82 16.78
N ASN A 253 -14.45 20.36 15.69
CA ASN A 253 -13.69 21.09 14.67
C ASN A 253 -12.47 20.30 14.16
N TYR A 254 -12.68 19.02 13.89
CA TYR A 254 -11.64 18.17 13.30
C TYR A 254 -11.27 18.64 11.89
N ILE A 255 -10.05 18.34 11.49
CA ILE A 255 -9.58 18.52 10.11
C ILE A 255 -9.59 17.16 9.44
N SER A 256 -10.26 17.04 8.29
CA SER A 256 -10.25 15.77 7.53
C SER A 256 -8.82 15.38 7.16
N GLY A 257 -8.46 14.13 7.42
CA GLY A 257 -7.10 13.64 7.27
C GLY A 257 -6.17 13.99 8.43
N GLY A 258 -6.64 14.76 9.42
CA GLY A 258 -5.87 15.05 10.63
C GLY A 258 -5.78 13.84 11.55
N TRP A 259 -4.70 13.74 12.31
CA TRP A 259 -4.51 12.68 13.30
C TRP A 259 -5.03 13.13 14.66
N HIS A 260 -5.51 12.18 15.42
CA HIS A 260 -6.02 12.37 16.77
C HIS A 260 -5.52 11.25 17.67
N ASP A 261 -5.20 11.58 18.91
CA ASP A 261 -4.96 10.58 19.95
C ASP A 261 -6.28 10.09 20.53
N SER A 262 -6.35 8.82 20.85
CA SER A 262 -7.55 8.17 21.41
C SER A 262 -7.18 7.01 22.31
N ASN A 263 -8.16 6.53 23.06
CA ASN A 263 -8.08 5.28 23.79
C ASN A 263 -9.12 4.28 23.30
N ASN A 264 -8.93 3.00 23.62
CA ASN A 264 -9.85 1.93 23.23
C ASN A 264 -11.22 1.97 23.90
N LEU A 265 -11.44 2.90 24.82
CA LEU A 265 -12.65 2.96 25.67
C LEU A 265 -13.67 3.98 25.19
N ASN A 266 -13.32 4.82 24.22
CA ASN A 266 -14.23 5.86 23.72
C ASN A 266 -15.36 5.23 22.88
N ALA A 267 -16.60 5.66 23.13
CA ALA A 267 -17.77 5.20 22.39
C ALA A 267 -17.70 5.44 20.86
N ILE A 268 -16.83 6.35 20.41
CA ILE A 268 -16.55 6.68 19.01
C ILE A 268 -15.80 5.56 18.31
N VAL A 269 -15.10 4.72 19.08
CA VAL A 269 -14.16 3.69 18.58
C VAL A 269 -14.83 2.35 18.37
N LYS A 270 -16.09 2.20 18.81
CA LYS A 270 -16.79 0.89 18.83
C LYS A 270 -16.89 0.21 17.46
N ASP A 271 -16.91 1.02 16.39
CA ASP A 271 -16.94 0.55 15.01
C ASP A 271 -15.67 0.98 14.24
N ALA A 272 -14.59 1.29 14.98
CA ALA A 272 -13.34 1.70 14.38
C ALA A 272 -12.75 0.55 13.57
N LYS A 273 -12.11 0.92 12.48
CA LYS A 273 -11.34 0.03 11.63
C LYS A 273 -9.87 0.40 11.76
N GLY A 274 -9.00 -0.51 11.42
CA GLY A 274 -7.59 -0.21 11.22
C GLY A 274 -7.26 -0.17 9.73
N ILE A 275 -6.30 0.68 9.36
CA ILE A 275 -5.70 0.59 8.04
C ILE A 275 -4.34 -0.09 8.16
N VAL A 276 -4.22 -1.20 7.44
CA VAL A 276 -3.03 -2.04 7.42
C VAL A 276 -2.17 -1.67 6.24
N GLU A 277 -0.88 -1.58 6.46
CA GLU A 277 0.13 -1.53 5.44
C GLU A 277 0.93 -2.84 5.45
N ILE A 278 0.98 -3.50 4.30
CA ILE A 278 1.65 -4.77 4.10
C ILE A 278 2.77 -4.55 3.09
N PRO A 279 4.04 -4.74 3.45
CA PRO A 279 5.13 -4.64 2.49
C PRO A 279 5.01 -5.77 1.46
N ILE A 280 4.79 -5.43 0.21
CA ILE A 280 4.68 -6.40 -0.90
C ILE A 280 5.95 -6.48 -1.75
N CYS A 281 6.90 -5.60 -1.48
CA CYS A 281 8.21 -5.55 -2.12
C CYS A 281 9.33 -5.84 -1.09
N ASN A 282 9.25 -6.94 -0.38
CA ASN A 282 10.34 -7.35 0.55
C ASN A 282 11.51 -7.99 -0.16
#